data_d3bd850c22b5bc67a444387c1a1677de
#
_entry.id   d3bd850c22b5bc67a444387c1a1677de
#
_cell.length_a   1.000
_cell.length_b   1.000
_cell.length_c   1.000
_cell.angle_alpha   90.00
_cell.angle_beta   90.00
_cell.angle_gamma   90.00
#
_symmetry.space_group_name_H-M   'P 1'
#
loop_
_entity.id
_entity.type
_entity.pdbx_description
1 polymer ?
#
loop_
_entity_poly.entity_id
_entity_poly.type
_entity_poly.pdbx_seq_one_letter_code
_entity_poly.pdbx_strand_id
1 'polypeptide(L)'
;MRYVFSCIFSLLSLAAVSLSAISLVTISLATTGCASLSKSKNDPVIYAAGDKATVGTLTYNVTDTVVADQLGDNPNNERTPQDRFFLVKVSILNSGSDEQPIPAMSLVDDAGQSYPELADGTNVPNWLGVVRKVGPAQTEQGVVVFDAPTKHYRLRLTDPFDDKEIAIDVPLDFAHEQLKTIQTTQPSGPAEIAMPKK
;
A
#
# COMPACT_ATOMS: atom_id res chain seq x y z
N MET A 1 32.62 14.06 40.42
CA MET A 1 33.81 14.44 39.64
C MET A 1 33.29 15.01 38.31
N ARG A 2 33.00 16.27 38.17
CA ARG A 2 33.74 17.56 38.14
C ARG A 2 34.93 17.48 37.20
N TYR A 3 34.80 18.08 36.01
CA TYR A 3 35.75 18.97 35.31
C TYR A 3 34.96 19.64 34.20
N VAL A 4 34.80 20.75 34.34
CA VAL A 4 34.79 22.16 33.92
C VAL A 4 36.18 22.58 33.41
N PHE A 5 36.22 23.15 32.20
CA PHE A 5 37.22 24.09 31.67
C PHE A 5 36.63 24.61 30.37
N SER A 6 36.17 25.77 30.23
CA SER A 6 36.51 27.16 30.51
C SER A 6 37.61 27.73 29.61
N CYS A 7 37.19 28.74 28.88
CA CYS A 7 37.89 29.99 28.50
C CYS A 7 39.00 29.88 27.42
N ILE A 8 39.31 30.81 26.57
CA ILE A 8 39.32 32.29 26.63
C ILE A 8 39.55 32.88 25.22
N PHE A 9 38.84 33.94 24.90
CA PHE A 9 39.28 35.19 24.28
C PHE A 9 40.47 35.21 23.30
N SER A 10 40.31 35.76 22.11
CA SER A 10 41.15 36.86 21.67
C SER A 10 40.48 37.75 20.63
N LEU A 11 40.53 39.01 20.95
CA LEU A 11 40.04 40.19 20.26
C LEU A 11 41.06 40.70 19.23
N LEU A 12 40.55 41.52 18.29
CA LEU A 12 41.13 42.64 17.54
C LEU A 12 42.18 42.37 16.46
N SER A 13 41.85 42.78 15.24
CA SER A 13 42.50 43.98 14.66
C SER A 13 41.73 44.49 13.42
N LEU A 14 41.44 45.78 13.46
CA LEU A 14 41.05 46.67 12.36
C LEU A 14 42.23 46.84 11.42
N ALA A 15 41.99 46.82 10.10
CA ALA A 15 42.69 47.67 9.16
C ALA A 15 41.83 47.90 7.92
N ALA A 16 41.66 49.14 7.61
CA ALA A 16 40.88 49.73 6.54
C ALA A 16 41.65 49.79 5.23
N VAL A 17 40.91 50.16 4.15
CA VAL A 17 41.29 50.81 2.89
C VAL A 17 41.67 49.89 1.72
N SER A 18 40.85 49.78 0.68
CA SER A 18 40.93 50.67 -0.49
C SER A 18 39.91 50.29 -1.57
N LEU A 19 39.30 51.34 -2.13
CA LEU A 19 38.46 51.32 -3.34
C LEU A 19 39.22 50.71 -4.51
N SER A 20 38.56 49.78 -5.25
CA SER A 20 38.73 49.71 -6.70
C SER A 20 37.48 49.04 -7.31
N ALA A 21 36.77 49.87 -8.02
CA ALA A 21 35.64 49.46 -8.85
C ALA A 21 36.15 48.63 -10.05
N ILE A 22 35.81 47.32 -10.06
CA ILE A 22 35.91 46.52 -11.29
C ILE A 22 34.54 45.92 -11.51
N SER A 23 33.87 46.49 -12.51
CA SER A 23 32.60 46.01 -13.06
C SER A 23 32.85 44.64 -13.75
N LEU A 24 32.52 43.56 -13.11
CA LEU A 24 32.51 42.24 -13.73
C LEU A 24 31.03 41.87 -14.02
N VAL A 25 30.73 41.98 -15.32
CA VAL A 25 29.54 41.42 -15.93
C VAL A 25 29.58 39.91 -15.73
N THR A 26 28.86 39.40 -14.74
CA THR A 26 28.65 37.97 -14.58
C THR A 26 27.55 37.53 -15.54
N ILE A 27 27.95 36.92 -16.64
CA ILE A 27 27.07 36.16 -17.53
C ILE A 27 26.60 34.95 -16.73
N SER A 28 25.35 35.00 -16.22
CA SER A 28 24.68 33.86 -15.62
C SER A 28 24.36 32.88 -16.74
N LEU A 29 25.20 31.84 -16.93
CA LEU A 29 24.78 30.65 -17.67
C LEU A 29 23.72 29.94 -16.81
N ALA A 30 22.46 30.11 -17.19
CA ALA A 30 21.40 29.26 -16.73
C ALA A 30 21.64 27.85 -17.28
N THR A 31 22.34 27.02 -16.53
CA THR A 31 22.35 25.58 -16.78
C THR A 31 20.99 25.05 -16.39
N THR A 32 20.10 24.92 -17.37
CA THR A 32 18.92 24.04 -17.26
C THR A 32 19.44 22.62 -17.08
N GLY A 33 19.74 22.26 -15.82
CA GLY A 33 19.98 20.91 -15.42
C GLY A 33 18.67 20.15 -15.57
N CYS A 34 18.54 19.34 -16.62
CA CYS A 34 17.60 18.22 -16.58
C CYS A 34 18.00 17.37 -15.36
N ALA A 35 17.26 17.54 -14.26
CA ALA A 35 17.29 16.59 -13.19
C ALA A 35 16.73 15.28 -13.76
N SER A 36 17.60 14.45 -14.32
CA SER A 36 17.29 13.04 -14.51
C SER A 36 17.02 12.51 -13.09
N LEU A 37 15.76 12.22 -12.80
CA LEU A 37 15.36 11.43 -11.64
C LEU A 37 16.10 10.10 -11.78
N SER A 38 17.29 10.02 -11.19
CA SER A 38 17.99 8.75 -11.04
C SER A 38 17.12 7.92 -10.09
N LYS A 39 16.41 6.92 -10.65
CA LYS A 39 15.71 5.91 -9.87
C LYS A 39 16.71 5.38 -8.84
N SER A 40 16.38 5.53 -7.56
CA SER A 40 17.22 5.02 -6.48
C SER A 40 17.41 3.51 -6.71
N LYS A 41 18.60 3.03 -6.46
CA LYS A 41 18.94 1.59 -6.65
C LYS A 41 18.10 0.68 -5.75
N ASN A 42 17.36 1.25 -4.80
CA ASN A 42 16.53 0.58 -3.80
C ASN A 42 15.02 0.85 -3.97
N ASP A 43 14.59 1.51 -5.07
CA ASP A 43 13.16 1.67 -5.29
C ASP A 43 12.54 0.31 -5.63
N PRO A 44 11.43 -0.09 -4.98
CA PRO A 44 10.79 -1.36 -5.25
C PRO A 44 10.32 -1.44 -6.71
N VAL A 45 10.41 -2.62 -7.30
CA VAL A 45 9.81 -2.88 -8.61
C VAL A 45 8.30 -2.86 -8.46
N ILE A 46 7.61 -2.08 -9.30
CA ILE A 46 6.15 -1.94 -9.28
C ILE A 46 5.57 -2.80 -10.40
N TYR A 47 4.61 -3.65 -10.06
CA TYR A 47 3.83 -4.48 -10.96
C TYR A 47 2.41 -3.92 -11.11
N ALA A 48 1.78 -4.13 -12.26
CA ALA A 48 0.39 -3.77 -12.43
C ALA A 48 -0.54 -4.75 -11.66
N ALA A 49 -1.77 -4.29 -11.37
CA ALA A 49 -2.80 -5.16 -10.82
C ALA A 49 -3.07 -6.35 -11.75
N GLY A 50 -3.16 -7.55 -11.18
CA GLY A 50 -3.33 -8.79 -11.94
C GLY A 50 -2.04 -9.43 -12.44
N ASP A 51 -0.92 -8.71 -12.42
CA ASP A 51 0.38 -9.29 -12.78
C ASP A 51 0.88 -10.26 -11.70
N LYS A 52 1.71 -11.21 -12.12
CA LYS A 52 2.44 -12.10 -11.21
C LYS A 52 3.75 -11.42 -10.80
N ALA A 53 3.88 -11.12 -9.54
CA ALA A 53 5.05 -10.45 -8.96
C ALA A 53 5.82 -11.41 -8.04
N THR A 54 7.09 -11.62 -8.30
CA THR A 54 7.90 -12.58 -7.55
C THR A 54 8.93 -11.86 -6.68
N VAL A 55 8.96 -12.23 -5.39
CA VAL A 55 9.99 -11.82 -4.44
C VAL A 55 10.47 -13.07 -3.68
N GLY A 56 11.77 -13.34 -3.74
CA GLY A 56 12.32 -14.61 -3.24
C GLY A 56 11.72 -15.80 -4.00
N THR A 57 11.21 -16.77 -3.25
CA THR A 57 10.52 -17.96 -3.79
C THR A 57 9.01 -17.80 -3.88
N LEU A 58 8.47 -16.67 -3.39
CA LEU A 58 7.05 -16.41 -3.38
C LEU A 58 6.62 -15.58 -4.60
N THR A 59 5.60 -16.05 -5.30
CA THR A 59 4.96 -15.33 -6.40
C THR A 59 3.57 -14.91 -5.98
N TYR A 60 3.32 -13.62 -5.99
CA TYR A 60 2.06 -12.99 -5.60
C TYR A 60 1.26 -12.56 -6.81
N ASN A 61 -0.05 -12.61 -6.69
CA ASN A 61 -0.99 -12.02 -7.64
C ASN A 61 -2.14 -11.38 -6.86
N VAL A 62 -2.41 -10.09 -7.09
CA VAL A 62 -3.58 -9.39 -6.57
C VAL A 62 -4.71 -9.57 -7.58
N THR A 63 -5.76 -10.27 -7.17
CA THR A 63 -6.84 -10.65 -8.08
C THR A 63 -8.06 -9.74 -8.00
N ASP A 64 -8.28 -9.13 -6.83
CA ASP A 64 -9.48 -8.31 -6.59
C ASP A 64 -9.28 -7.44 -5.34
N THR A 65 -10.03 -6.35 -5.23
CA THR A 65 -10.07 -5.50 -4.04
C THR A 65 -11.49 -5.02 -3.80
N VAL A 66 -11.98 -5.23 -2.59
CA VAL A 66 -13.28 -4.73 -2.14
C VAL A 66 -13.06 -3.66 -1.09
N VAL A 67 -13.72 -2.51 -1.27
CA VAL A 67 -13.74 -1.43 -0.26
C VAL A 67 -15.06 -1.51 0.50
N ALA A 68 -15.01 -1.50 1.83
CA ALA A 68 -16.18 -1.61 2.68
C ALA A 68 -16.16 -0.56 3.80
N ASP A 69 -17.34 -0.02 4.10
CA ASP A 69 -17.53 0.92 5.20
C ASP A 69 -17.67 0.22 6.56
N GLN A 70 -17.99 -1.07 6.51
CA GLN A 70 -18.14 -1.92 7.70
C GLN A 70 -17.89 -3.39 7.37
N LEU A 71 -17.57 -4.18 8.37
CA LEU A 71 -17.51 -5.65 8.30
C LEU A 71 -18.51 -6.25 9.30
N GLY A 72 -19.15 -7.36 8.92
CA GLY A 72 -20.18 -8.03 9.71
C GLY A 72 -21.58 -7.80 9.16
N ASP A 73 -22.48 -8.75 9.47
CA ASP A 73 -23.81 -8.85 8.88
C ASP A 73 -24.92 -8.32 9.79
N ASN A 74 -24.61 -8.06 11.06
CA ASN A 74 -25.59 -7.64 12.03
C ASN A 74 -24.96 -6.74 13.12
N PRO A 75 -25.75 -5.94 13.85
CA PRO A 75 -25.26 -4.97 14.82
C PRO A 75 -24.41 -5.53 15.97
N ASN A 76 -24.51 -6.86 16.24
CA ASN A 76 -23.75 -7.48 17.32
C ASN A 76 -22.34 -7.89 16.90
N ASN A 77 -22.05 -7.96 15.62
CA ASN A 77 -20.74 -8.32 15.07
C ASN A 77 -20.19 -7.29 14.07
N GLU A 78 -20.82 -6.14 13.98
CA GLU A 78 -20.40 -5.03 13.12
C GLU A 78 -19.09 -4.45 13.60
N ARG A 79 -18.18 -4.24 12.65
CA ARG A 79 -16.91 -3.55 12.84
C ARG A 79 -16.85 -2.35 11.91
N THR A 80 -16.57 -1.18 12.48
CA THR A 80 -16.38 0.08 11.75
C THR A 80 -14.90 0.40 11.69
N PRO A 81 -14.33 0.76 10.52
CA PRO A 81 -12.95 1.17 10.38
C PRO A 81 -12.75 2.61 10.91
N GLN A 82 -11.51 3.05 11.04
CA GLN A 82 -11.19 4.46 11.25
C GLN A 82 -11.43 5.28 9.97
N ASP A 83 -11.05 4.70 8.83
CA ASP A 83 -11.24 5.25 7.50
C ASP A 83 -12.15 4.34 6.67
N ARG A 84 -11.57 3.36 5.96
CA ARG A 84 -12.29 2.34 5.20
C ARG A 84 -11.56 1.01 5.24
N PHE A 85 -12.30 -0.09 5.21
CA PHE A 85 -11.71 -1.40 5.02
C PHE A 85 -11.39 -1.64 3.56
N PHE A 86 -10.14 -2.05 3.30
CA PHE A 86 -9.69 -2.58 2.03
C PHE A 86 -9.47 -4.09 2.20
N LEU A 87 -10.25 -4.88 1.47
CA LEU A 87 -10.17 -6.33 1.44
C LEU A 87 -9.46 -6.73 0.14
N VAL A 88 -8.16 -6.99 0.22
CA VAL A 88 -7.34 -7.32 -0.94
C VAL A 88 -7.25 -8.82 -1.08
N LYS A 89 -7.78 -9.37 -2.18
CA LYS A 89 -7.66 -10.79 -2.53
C LYS A 89 -6.32 -11.06 -3.16
N VAL A 90 -5.58 -11.98 -2.56
CA VAL A 90 -4.26 -12.38 -3.05
C VAL A 90 -4.18 -13.89 -3.28
N SER A 91 -3.39 -14.27 -4.26
CA SER A 91 -2.97 -15.64 -4.52
C SER A 91 -1.45 -15.69 -4.41
N ILE A 92 -0.91 -16.64 -3.65
CA ILE A 92 0.50 -16.73 -3.27
C ILE A 92 0.99 -18.13 -3.59
N LEU A 93 1.88 -18.26 -4.58
CA LEU A 93 2.52 -19.50 -4.97
C LEU A 93 3.93 -19.56 -4.37
N ASN A 94 4.25 -20.65 -3.70
CA ASN A 94 5.63 -20.98 -3.34
C ASN A 94 6.27 -21.85 -4.42
N SER A 95 7.27 -21.32 -5.13
CA SER A 95 8.05 -22.05 -6.13
C SER A 95 9.32 -22.68 -5.56
N GLY A 96 9.56 -22.55 -4.25
CA GLY A 96 10.68 -23.16 -3.54
C GLY A 96 10.43 -24.64 -3.18
N SER A 97 11.48 -25.28 -2.65
CA SER A 97 11.45 -26.67 -2.19
C SER A 97 10.98 -26.85 -0.76
N ASP A 98 10.93 -25.77 0.01
CA ASP A 98 10.60 -25.79 1.44
C ASP A 98 9.37 -24.93 1.74
N GLU A 99 8.70 -25.22 2.86
CA GLU A 99 7.61 -24.40 3.38
C GLU A 99 8.11 -22.99 3.66
N GLN A 100 7.39 -21.99 3.20
CA GLN A 100 7.74 -20.57 3.31
C GLN A 100 6.74 -19.84 4.20
N PRO A 101 7.20 -19.00 5.15
CA PRO A 101 6.33 -18.06 5.82
C PRO A 101 5.91 -16.97 4.83
N ILE A 102 4.66 -16.56 4.90
CA ILE A 102 4.16 -15.41 4.13
C ILE A 102 4.26 -14.17 5.01
N PRO A 103 5.12 -13.20 4.69
CA PRO A 103 5.32 -11.99 5.48
C PRO A 103 4.04 -11.14 5.61
N ALA A 104 4.03 -10.29 6.61
CA ALA A 104 3.01 -9.25 6.74
C ALA A 104 3.07 -8.28 5.55
N MET A 105 1.90 -7.83 5.11
CA MET A 105 1.75 -6.95 3.96
C MET A 105 1.38 -5.54 4.41
N SER A 106 1.63 -4.55 3.57
CA SER A 106 1.18 -3.18 3.82
C SER A 106 0.73 -2.49 2.54
N LEU A 107 -0.30 -1.66 2.64
CA LEU A 107 -0.63 -0.70 1.60
C LEU A 107 0.28 0.52 1.73
N VAL A 108 0.77 1.02 0.60
CA VAL A 108 1.58 2.25 0.55
C VAL A 108 0.92 3.20 -0.45
N ASP A 109 0.63 4.43 -0.03
CA ASP A 109 0.08 5.45 -0.91
C ASP A 109 1.17 6.16 -1.72
N ASP A 110 0.77 7.02 -2.66
CA ASP A 110 1.70 7.77 -3.52
C ASP A 110 2.58 8.78 -2.76
N ALA A 111 2.22 9.11 -1.52
CA ALA A 111 3.04 9.94 -0.63
C ALA A 111 4.04 9.10 0.20
N GLY A 112 4.03 7.77 0.06
CA GLY A 112 4.88 6.85 0.81
C GLY A 112 4.36 6.52 2.22
N GLN A 113 3.13 6.92 2.57
CA GLN A 113 2.52 6.55 3.84
C GLN A 113 2.12 5.07 3.79
N SER A 114 2.49 4.33 4.83
CA SER A 114 2.25 2.90 4.94
C SER A 114 1.12 2.59 5.92
N TYR A 115 0.24 1.67 5.51
CA TYR A 115 -0.90 1.16 6.27
C TYR A 115 -0.72 -0.36 6.41
N PRO A 116 -0.42 -0.87 7.62
CA PRO A 116 -0.20 -2.30 7.82
C PRO A 116 -1.52 -3.08 7.73
N GLU A 117 -1.42 -4.36 7.42
CA GLU A 117 -2.57 -5.26 7.49
C GLU A 117 -3.10 -5.37 8.92
N LEU A 118 -4.41 -5.55 9.03
CA LEU A 118 -5.06 -5.75 10.33
C LEU A 118 -4.81 -7.16 10.85
N ALA A 119 -4.49 -7.25 12.13
CA ALA A 119 -4.27 -8.53 12.83
C ALA A 119 -5.57 -9.28 13.16
N ASP A 120 -6.72 -8.65 12.94
CA ASP A 120 -8.04 -9.23 13.19
C ASP A 120 -8.86 -9.26 11.89
N GLY A 121 -9.15 -10.47 11.42
CA GLY A 121 -9.97 -10.75 10.25
C GLY A 121 -11.36 -11.27 10.60
N THR A 122 -11.86 -11.03 11.81
CA THR A 122 -13.22 -11.41 12.19
C THR A 122 -14.23 -10.86 11.18
N ASN A 123 -15.17 -11.69 10.74
CA ASN A 123 -16.17 -11.42 9.71
C ASN A 123 -15.62 -11.22 8.28
N VAL A 124 -14.38 -11.61 8.02
CA VAL A 124 -13.80 -11.58 6.67
C VAL A 124 -13.74 -13.00 6.11
N PRO A 125 -14.53 -13.32 5.08
CA PRO A 125 -14.45 -14.62 4.42
C PRO A 125 -13.07 -14.88 3.83
N ASN A 126 -12.53 -16.08 4.03
CA ASN A 126 -11.22 -16.49 3.53
C ASN A 126 -10.06 -15.58 3.96
N TRP A 127 -10.16 -15.01 5.17
CA TRP A 127 -9.04 -14.25 5.73
C TRP A 127 -7.80 -15.14 5.88
N LEU A 128 -6.66 -14.66 5.36
CA LEU A 128 -5.40 -15.41 5.37
C LEU A 128 -4.79 -15.60 6.77
N GLY A 129 -5.25 -14.84 7.77
CA GLY A 129 -4.59 -14.81 9.07
C GLY A 129 -3.25 -14.08 9.06
N VAL A 130 -2.69 -13.85 10.24
CA VAL A 130 -1.38 -13.20 10.41
C VAL A 130 -0.23 -14.20 10.51
N VAL A 131 -0.50 -15.41 10.97
CA VAL A 131 0.46 -16.53 11.03
C VAL A 131 0.14 -17.49 9.90
N ARG A 132 0.81 -17.33 8.79
CA ARG A 132 0.51 -18.04 7.55
C ARG A 132 1.77 -18.55 6.88
N LYS A 133 1.64 -19.69 6.22
CA LYS A 133 2.71 -20.37 5.50
C LYS A 133 2.15 -21.03 4.25
N VAL A 134 3.00 -21.25 3.29
CA VAL A 134 2.68 -21.97 2.05
C VAL A 134 3.71 -23.05 1.79
N GLY A 135 3.24 -24.29 1.61
CA GLY A 135 4.08 -25.46 1.33
C GLY A 135 4.78 -25.38 -0.03
N PRO A 136 5.78 -26.24 -0.28
CA PRO A 136 6.51 -26.30 -1.54
C PRO A 136 5.56 -26.62 -2.70
N ALA A 137 5.68 -25.87 -3.80
CA ALA A 137 4.85 -25.96 -5.00
C ALA A 137 3.32 -25.84 -4.73
N GLN A 138 2.94 -25.24 -3.59
CA GLN A 138 1.54 -24.99 -3.25
C GLN A 138 1.16 -23.52 -3.47
N THR A 139 -0.13 -23.32 -3.62
CA THR A 139 -0.72 -21.99 -3.72
C THR A 139 -1.68 -21.78 -2.55
N GLU A 140 -1.49 -20.68 -1.83
CA GLU A 140 -2.42 -20.18 -0.81
C GLU A 140 -3.21 -19.03 -1.38
N GLN A 141 -4.52 -18.97 -1.08
CA GLN A 141 -5.39 -17.88 -1.55
C GLN A 141 -6.24 -17.38 -0.41
N GLY A 142 -6.42 -16.07 -0.35
CA GLY A 142 -7.29 -15.49 0.65
C GLY A 142 -7.32 -13.97 0.60
N VAL A 143 -7.83 -13.40 1.67
CA VAL A 143 -8.06 -11.96 1.82
C VAL A 143 -7.14 -11.40 2.90
N VAL A 144 -6.49 -10.28 2.60
CA VAL A 144 -5.78 -9.44 3.56
C VAL A 144 -6.59 -8.17 3.77
N VAL A 145 -6.69 -7.71 5.01
CA VAL A 145 -7.56 -6.57 5.37
C VAL A 145 -6.71 -5.41 5.87
N PHE A 146 -7.06 -4.21 5.41
CA PHE A 146 -6.42 -2.97 5.83
C PHE A 146 -7.49 -1.95 6.24
N ASP A 147 -7.11 -1.00 7.09
CA ASP A 147 -7.90 0.19 7.42
C ASP A 147 -7.11 1.42 6.94
N ALA A 148 -7.62 2.11 5.92
CA ALA A 148 -6.92 3.19 5.26
C ALA A 148 -7.88 4.17 4.58
N PRO A 149 -7.49 5.45 4.38
CA PRO A 149 -8.26 6.43 3.60
C PRO A 149 -8.46 5.97 2.15
N THR A 150 -9.48 6.48 1.46
CA THR A 150 -9.67 6.18 0.03
C THR A 150 -8.66 6.92 -0.82
N LYS A 151 -7.64 6.20 -1.29
CA LYS A 151 -6.55 6.69 -2.14
C LYS A 151 -6.09 5.61 -3.10
N HIS A 152 -5.19 5.96 -4.02
CA HIS A 152 -4.44 4.98 -4.80
C HIS A 152 -3.39 4.31 -3.91
N TYR A 153 -3.30 2.98 -4.00
CA TYR A 153 -2.40 2.17 -3.19
C TYR A 153 -1.60 1.18 -4.00
N ARG A 154 -0.43 0.86 -3.47
CA ARG A 154 0.37 -0.30 -3.86
C ARG A 154 0.48 -1.25 -2.68
N LEU A 155 0.27 -2.53 -2.93
CA LEU A 155 0.53 -3.58 -1.96
C LEU A 155 2.03 -3.85 -1.93
N ARG A 156 2.68 -3.52 -0.81
CA ARG A 156 4.09 -3.78 -0.58
C ARG A 156 4.27 -5.20 -0.03
N LEU A 157 5.20 -5.93 -0.65
CA LEU A 157 5.51 -7.32 -0.39
C LEU A 157 7.02 -7.46 -0.18
N THR A 158 7.40 -8.23 0.83
CA THR A 158 8.81 -8.44 1.21
C THR A 158 9.20 -9.92 1.12
N ASP A 159 10.47 -10.17 0.87
CA ASP A 159 11.05 -11.50 1.01
C ASP A 159 11.15 -11.84 2.51
N PRO A 160 10.77 -13.05 2.95
CA PRO A 160 10.91 -13.44 4.35
C PRO A 160 12.36 -13.58 4.84
N PHE A 161 13.34 -13.64 3.94
CA PHE A 161 14.74 -13.95 4.26
C PHE A 161 15.75 -12.92 3.70
N ASP A 162 15.31 -11.95 2.93
CA ASP A 162 16.16 -10.94 2.30
C ASP A 162 15.46 -9.57 2.36
N ASP A 163 16.21 -8.49 2.31
CA ASP A 163 15.71 -7.10 2.31
C ASP A 163 15.07 -6.69 0.96
N LYS A 164 14.73 -7.66 0.11
CA LYS A 164 14.05 -7.40 -1.15
C LYS A 164 12.60 -7.08 -0.94
N GLU A 165 12.15 -6.03 -1.62
CA GLU A 165 10.74 -5.68 -1.66
C GLU A 165 10.27 -5.41 -3.09
N ILE A 166 8.99 -5.65 -3.32
CA ILE A 166 8.27 -5.33 -4.54
C ILE A 166 6.94 -4.69 -4.17
N ALA A 167 6.30 -4.06 -5.15
CA ALA A 167 4.97 -3.49 -4.98
C ALA A 167 4.06 -3.92 -6.14
N ILE A 168 2.78 -4.14 -5.85
CA ILE A 168 1.74 -4.41 -6.86
C ILE A 168 0.69 -3.33 -6.72
N ASP A 169 0.29 -2.70 -7.83
CA ASP A 169 -0.81 -1.75 -7.84
C ASP A 169 -2.11 -2.46 -7.39
N VAL A 170 -2.84 -1.81 -6.47
CA VAL A 170 -4.11 -2.33 -5.95
C VAL A 170 -5.24 -1.77 -6.80
N PRO A 171 -6.04 -2.62 -7.47
CA PRO A 171 -7.17 -2.15 -8.25
C PRO A 171 -8.24 -1.60 -7.31
N LEU A 172 -8.63 -0.34 -7.49
CA LEU A 172 -9.78 0.25 -6.82
C LEU A 172 -10.96 0.17 -7.79
N ASP A 173 -11.63 -0.97 -7.83
CA ASP A 173 -12.83 -1.12 -8.64
C ASP A 173 -14.07 -0.69 -7.85
N PHE A 174 -14.45 0.57 -7.98
CA PHE A 174 -15.68 1.11 -7.38
C PHE A 174 -16.96 0.53 -8.01
N ALA A 175 -16.86 -0.26 -9.08
CA ALA A 175 -18.02 -0.84 -9.76
C ALA A 175 -18.73 -1.89 -8.90
N HIS A 176 -18.04 -2.56 -7.97
CA HIS A 176 -18.66 -3.57 -7.11
C HIS A 176 -19.56 -2.98 -6.01
N GLU A 177 -19.38 -1.72 -5.64
CA GLU A 177 -20.23 -1.05 -4.65
C GLU A 177 -21.65 -0.80 -5.19
N GLN A 178 -21.79 -0.59 -6.50
CA GLN A 178 -23.09 -0.37 -7.14
C GLN A 178 -23.94 -1.65 -7.30
N LEU A 179 -23.30 -2.82 -7.38
CA LEU A 179 -24.03 -4.09 -7.56
C LEU A 179 -24.79 -4.51 -6.29
N LYS A 180 -24.35 -4.11 -5.13
CA LYS A 180 -25.02 -4.43 -3.86
C LYS A 180 -26.36 -3.67 -3.72
N THR A 181 -26.48 -2.50 -4.31
CA THR A 181 -27.69 -1.68 -4.30
C THR A 181 -28.75 -2.15 -5.29
N ILE A 182 -28.35 -2.82 -6.38
CA ILE A 182 -29.28 -3.25 -7.45
C ILE A 182 -30.00 -4.56 -7.08
N GLN A 183 -29.43 -5.41 -6.24
CA GLN A 183 -30.06 -6.68 -5.84
C GLN A 183 -31.23 -6.54 -4.84
N THR A 184 -31.41 -5.36 -4.25
CA THR A 184 -32.49 -5.12 -3.26
C THR A 184 -33.80 -4.66 -3.92
N THR A 185 -33.86 -4.45 -5.23
CA THR A 185 -35.06 -3.98 -5.95
C THR A 185 -35.58 -5.07 -6.91
N GLN A 186 -35.76 -6.28 -6.40
CA GLN A 186 -36.59 -7.26 -7.11
C GLN A 186 -38.02 -7.12 -6.58
N PRO A 187 -38.99 -6.70 -7.42
CA PRO A 187 -40.39 -6.69 -7.00
C PRO A 187 -40.87 -8.14 -6.83
N SER A 188 -41.03 -8.52 -5.57
CA SER A 188 -41.73 -9.76 -5.21
C SER A 188 -43.23 -9.55 -5.43
N GLY A 189 -43.73 -10.04 -6.59
CA GLY A 189 -45.15 -10.16 -6.85
C GLY A 189 -45.39 -11.14 -7.96
N PRO A 190 -46.02 -12.29 -7.70
CA PRO A 190 -46.48 -13.15 -8.77
C PRO A 190 -47.62 -12.44 -9.54
N ALA A 191 -47.45 -12.32 -10.85
CA ALA A 191 -48.54 -11.85 -11.74
C ALA A 191 -49.68 -12.86 -11.63
N GLU A 192 -50.78 -12.44 -11.01
CA GLU A 192 -52.06 -13.14 -11.01
C GLU A 192 -52.62 -13.14 -12.42
N ILE A 193 -52.54 -14.29 -13.07
CA ILE A 193 -53.13 -14.52 -14.39
C ILE A 193 -54.64 -14.72 -14.18
N ALA A 194 -55.42 -13.67 -14.42
CA ALA A 194 -56.87 -13.75 -14.47
C ALA A 194 -57.32 -14.65 -15.62
N MET A 195 -57.88 -15.81 -15.30
CA MET A 195 -58.57 -16.67 -16.28
C MET A 195 -59.89 -16.06 -16.74
N PRO A 196 -60.20 -16.08 -18.03
CA PRO A 196 -61.49 -15.61 -18.50
C PRO A 196 -62.59 -16.62 -18.12
N LYS A 197 -63.65 -16.11 -17.47
CA LYS A 197 -64.88 -16.87 -17.20
C LYS A 197 -65.63 -17.11 -18.54
N LYS A 198 -66.00 -18.36 -18.72
CA LYS A 198 -66.89 -18.80 -19.77
C LYS A 198 -68.35 -18.70 -19.31
#